data_5f4bba210d3d77affe7367de51f788ef
#
_entry.id   5f4bba210d3d77affe7367de51f788ef
#
_cell.length_a   1.000
_cell.length_b   1.000
_cell.length_c   1.000
_cell.angle_alpha   90.00
_cell.angle_beta   90.00
_cell.angle_gamma   90.00
#
_symmetry.space_group_name_H-M   'P 1'
#
loop_
_entity.id
_entity.type
_entity.pdbx_description
1 polymer ?
#
loop_
_entity_poly.entity_id
_entity_poly.type
_entity_poly.pdbx_seq_one_letter_code
_entity_poly.pdbx_strand_id
1 'polypeptide(L)'
;MLRFALLAVLACLAFAADRGTLRAGAARVDITPAPGAALPMSGYANRTEGFKAIHDNIYARAIVLDDGTTQAAIVAWELIFVPSKVWEELSQRISREAGIRSENLLVAAVHDHGAPSLAGGSTPASPATEAYTKKVEDAAVQAVLEAKAHLQPARFGLATGTASVNVNRRELTTDRGWWLGHNENGPSDKTLAVLRFEDLSGKPIAFLLNYAVHAVVMGPSNYQITGDLAGAASRFVEQFYSGKLQPRSDGGDRLRLRPQEKVGGDGPVVLFTSGAAGDQNPVAMASGEDFTLVNALGQILGEQAVRVDGNIKTNPQARLWGMQQVVTCPGRRVDEGPRPRTQYTFSDADPVPIRLGLLMLDNVALAGVSGEVLTMISQRLKRESPYSQTLMITHANGSSGYIPDDAAYDQVSYEITTTRLKPGCAEGAIVNGFLDMMRRY
;
A
#
# COMPACT_ATOMS: atom_id res chain seq x y z
N MET A 1 -38.60 61.12 12.75
CA MET A 1 -38.72 59.92 11.96
C MET A 1 -37.41 59.13 12.14
N LEU A 2 -37.43 58.19 13.06
CA LEU A 2 -36.23 57.38 13.42
C LEU A 2 -36.30 56.06 12.65
N ARG A 3 -35.35 55.79 11.73
CA ARG A 3 -35.25 54.52 11.02
C ARG A 3 -34.33 53.59 11.82
N PHE A 4 -34.90 52.55 12.40
CA PHE A 4 -34.15 51.42 12.96
C PHE A 4 -33.63 50.53 11.81
N ALA A 5 -32.31 50.43 11.70
CA ALA A 5 -31.67 49.44 10.86
C ALA A 5 -31.47 48.16 11.68
N LEU A 6 -32.18 47.09 11.30
CA LEU A 6 -32.03 45.75 11.89
C LEU A 6 -30.83 45.07 11.21
N LEU A 7 -29.71 44.97 11.91
CA LEU A 7 -28.57 44.11 11.48
C LEU A 7 -28.92 42.65 11.82
N ALA A 8 -29.22 41.85 10.81
CA ALA A 8 -29.29 40.40 10.93
C ALA A 8 -27.87 39.82 10.96
N VAL A 9 -27.40 39.44 12.14
CA VAL A 9 -26.18 38.64 12.29
C VAL A 9 -26.51 37.20 11.96
N LEU A 10 -26.13 36.75 10.73
CA LEU A 10 -26.12 35.32 10.38
C LEU A 10 -24.98 34.68 11.16
N ALA A 11 -25.30 33.99 12.26
CA ALA A 11 -24.38 33.09 12.91
C ALA A 11 -24.24 31.84 12.05
N CYS A 12 -23.15 31.71 11.27
CA CYS A 12 -22.72 30.46 10.72
C CYS A 12 -22.33 29.52 11.87
N LEU A 13 -23.27 28.71 12.32
CA LEU A 13 -22.95 27.54 13.14
C LEU A 13 -22.15 26.57 12.25
N ALA A 14 -20.83 26.71 12.25
CA ALA A 14 -19.96 25.60 11.82
C ALA A 14 -20.22 24.48 12.82
N PHE A 15 -20.90 23.43 12.37
CA PHE A 15 -20.94 22.16 13.09
C PHE A 15 -19.49 21.70 13.21
N ALA A 16 -18.85 21.94 14.35
CA ALA A 16 -17.62 21.25 14.71
C ALA A 16 -17.99 19.77 14.78
N ALA A 17 -17.55 19.01 13.78
CA ALA A 17 -17.72 17.56 13.80
C ALA A 17 -17.13 17.02 15.10
N ASP A 18 -17.93 16.26 15.83
CA ASP A 18 -17.56 15.77 17.15
C ASP A 18 -16.33 14.86 17.02
N ARG A 19 -15.18 15.31 17.56
CA ARG A 19 -13.92 14.56 17.56
C ARG A 19 -13.86 13.75 18.84
N GLY A 20 -13.88 12.42 18.68
CA GLY A 20 -13.71 11.51 19.80
C GLY A 20 -12.26 11.38 20.27
N THR A 21 -12.07 10.81 21.45
CA THR A 21 -10.73 10.41 21.91
C THR A 21 -10.28 9.18 21.17
N LEU A 22 -9.17 9.30 20.44
CA LEU A 22 -8.64 8.21 19.64
C LEU A 22 -8.13 7.06 20.54
N ARG A 23 -8.46 5.85 20.14
CA ARG A 23 -7.82 4.61 20.57
C ARG A 23 -7.19 3.94 19.37
N ALA A 24 -6.01 3.35 19.56
CA ALA A 24 -5.32 2.58 18.54
C ALA A 24 -4.78 1.29 19.13
N GLY A 25 -4.78 0.24 18.30
CA GLY A 25 -4.13 -1.02 18.59
C GLY A 25 -3.57 -1.60 17.32
N ALA A 26 -2.54 -2.43 17.44
CA ALA A 26 -1.89 -3.03 16.28
C ALA A 26 -1.43 -4.46 16.58
N ALA A 27 -1.37 -5.27 15.52
CA ALA A 27 -0.87 -6.63 15.58
C ALA A 27 -0.28 -7.05 14.23
N ARG A 28 0.53 -8.10 14.24
CA ARG A 28 1.02 -8.77 13.04
C ARG A 28 0.96 -10.27 13.21
N VAL A 29 0.63 -10.96 12.14
CA VAL A 29 0.57 -12.42 12.07
C VAL A 29 1.46 -12.92 10.94
N ASP A 30 2.25 -13.94 11.22
CA ASP A 30 3.16 -14.57 10.27
C ASP A 30 2.38 -15.35 9.21
N ILE A 31 2.56 -14.98 7.95
CA ILE A 31 1.95 -15.63 6.79
C ILE A 31 2.97 -16.43 5.97
N THR A 32 4.21 -16.53 6.44
CA THR A 32 5.27 -17.28 5.75
C THR A 32 4.79 -18.72 5.46
N PRO A 33 4.94 -19.22 4.23
CA PRO A 33 4.57 -20.59 3.92
C PRO A 33 5.43 -21.59 4.71
N ALA A 34 4.93 -22.79 4.90
CA ALA A 34 5.74 -23.85 5.49
C ALA A 34 6.93 -24.19 4.57
N PRO A 35 8.14 -24.45 5.13
CA PRO A 35 9.24 -24.93 4.32
C PRO A 35 8.85 -26.17 3.50
N GLY A 36 9.20 -26.18 2.21
CA GLY A 36 8.87 -27.28 1.31
C GLY A 36 7.44 -27.29 0.75
N ALA A 37 6.59 -26.33 1.12
CA ALA A 37 5.32 -26.13 0.44
C ALA A 37 5.58 -25.68 -1.00
N ALA A 38 5.25 -26.49 -1.98
CA ALA A 38 5.50 -26.22 -3.41
C ALA A 38 4.53 -25.16 -3.96
N LEU A 39 4.53 -23.96 -3.37
CA LEU A 39 3.68 -22.85 -3.79
C LEU A 39 4.35 -22.05 -4.91
N PRO A 40 3.63 -21.71 -5.99
CA PRO A 40 4.16 -20.83 -7.02
C PRO A 40 4.38 -19.42 -6.45
N MET A 41 5.45 -18.77 -6.90
CA MET A 41 5.73 -17.38 -6.54
C MET A 41 5.04 -16.41 -7.50
N SER A 42 4.64 -15.26 -6.99
CA SER A 42 3.93 -14.22 -7.74
C SER A 42 4.87 -13.34 -8.59
N GLY A 43 4.31 -12.65 -9.58
CA GLY A 43 4.85 -11.44 -10.20
C GLY A 43 5.67 -11.64 -11.47
N TYR A 44 6.27 -12.79 -11.70
CA TYR A 44 7.07 -13.04 -12.89
C TYR A 44 6.59 -14.28 -13.63
N ALA A 45 6.06 -14.10 -14.86
CA ALA A 45 5.50 -15.20 -15.66
C ALA A 45 6.51 -16.29 -16.05
N ASN A 46 7.81 -15.98 -16.04
CA ASN A 46 8.87 -16.91 -16.32
C ASN A 46 9.29 -17.79 -15.13
N ARG A 47 8.76 -17.53 -13.93
CA ARG A 47 8.95 -18.42 -12.79
C ARG A 47 7.91 -19.53 -12.82
N THR A 48 8.35 -20.71 -13.23
CA THR A 48 7.50 -21.90 -13.40
C THR A 48 7.60 -22.89 -12.24
N GLU A 49 8.61 -22.72 -11.37
CA GLU A 49 8.82 -23.55 -10.18
C GLU A 49 8.27 -22.85 -8.92
N GLY A 50 7.98 -23.64 -7.90
CA GLY A 50 7.66 -23.12 -6.58
C GLY A 50 8.89 -22.52 -5.87
N PHE A 51 8.66 -21.81 -4.76
CA PHE A 51 9.77 -21.28 -3.96
C PHE A 51 10.66 -22.41 -3.42
N LYS A 52 11.95 -22.10 -3.24
CA LYS A 52 12.98 -23.09 -2.85
C LYS A 52 13.48 -22.89 -1.42
N ALA A 53 13.41 -21.64 -0.91
CA ALA A 53 13.89 -21.31 0.43
C ALA A 53 13.10 -20.11 0.99
N ILE A 54 13.35 -19.80 2.25
CA ILE A 54 12.80 -18.64 2.95
C ILE A 54 14.01 -17.83 3.43
N HIS A 55 14.14 -16.60 2.91
CA HIS A 55 15.16 -15.66 3.35
C HIS A 55 14.70 -14.94 4.61
N ASP A 56 13.48 -14.40 4.61
CA ASP A 56 12.88 -13.75 5.77
C ASP A 56 11.37 -13.99 5.82
N ASN A 57 10.79 -13.86 7.01
CA ASN A 57 9.39 -14.08 7.24
C ASN A 57 8.57 -12.92 6.65
N ILE A 58 7.39 -13.24 6.12
CA ILE A 58 6.40 -12.29 5.60
C ILE A 58 5.17 -12.25 6.52
N TYR A 59 4.51 -11.09 6.57
CA TYR A 59 3.48 -10.83 7.58
C TYR A 59 2.22 -10.20 6.99
N ALA A 60 1.08 -10.51 7.63
CA ALA A 60 -0.11 -9.67 7.62
C ALA A 60 -0.07 -8.78 8.86
N ARG A 61 -0.16 -7.46 8.67
CA ARG A 61 -0.12 -6.46 9.73
C ARG A 61 -1.42 -5.68 9.76
N ALA A 62 -1.94 -5.38 10.96
CA ALA A 62 -3.17 -4.61 11.13
C ALA A 62 -3.00 -3.48 12.13
N ILE A 63 -3.66 -2.36 11.84
CA ILE A 63 -3.94 -1.27 12.78
C ILE A 63 -5.44 -1.15 12.90
N VAL A 64 -5.96 -1.16 14.12
CA VAL A 64 -7.37 -0.88 14.41
C VAL A 64 -7.45 0.45 15.15
N LEU A 65 -8.38 1.29 14.71
CA LEU A 65 -8.64 2.63 15.23
C LEU A 65 -10.07 2.72 15.73
N ASP A 66 -10.29 3.52 16.78
CA ASP A 66 -11.60 3.74 17.39
C ASP A 66 -11.67 5.19 17.91
N ASP A 67 -12.65 5.99 17.44
CA ASP A 67 -12.89 7.35 17.91
C ASP A 67 -14.06 7.44 18.92
N GLY A 68 -14.55 6.28 19.37
CA GLY A 68 -15.71 6.17 20.27
C GLY A 68 -17.05 6.06 19.54
N THR A 69 -17.12 6.38 18.25
CA THR A 69 -18.31 6.25 17.39
C THR A 69 -18.09 5.32 16.21
N THR A 70 -16.91 5.33 15.66
CA THR A 70 -16.51 4.59 14.46
C THR A 70 -15.26 3.77 14.75
N GLN A 71 -15.29 2.50 14.35
CA GLN A 71 -14.10 1.65 14.29
C GLN A 71 -13.67 1.48 12.83
N ALA A 72 -12.35 1.53 12.61
CA ALA A 72 -11.74 1.32 11.31
C ALA A 72 -10.54 0.39 11.42
N ALA A 73 -10.21 -0.31 10.34
CA ALA A 73 -9.01 -1.13 10.26
C ALA A 73 -8.24 -0.91 8.96
N ILE A 74 -6.92 -0.91 9.08
CA ILE A 74 -5.99 -0.93 7.97
C ILE A 74 -5.20 -2.22 8.07
N VAL A 75 -5.22 -3.03 7.03
CA VAL A 75 -4.45 -4.26 6.92
C VAL A 75 -3.47 -4.12 5.75
N ALA A 76 -2.21 -4.43 5.98
CA ALA A 76 -1.22 -4.56 4.92
C ALA A 76 -0.56 -5.93 5.01
N TRP A 77 -0.40 -6.60 3.87
CA TRP A 77 0.33 -7.86 3.79
C TRP A 77 1.46 -7.84 2.78
N GLU A 78 2.51 -8.59 3.06
CA GLU A 78 3.70 -8.71 2.20
C GLU A 78 3.45 -9.75 1.10
N LEU A 79 2.50 -9.43 0.21
CA LEU A 79 2.09 -10.19 -0.97
C LEU A 79 1.94 -9.23 -2.16
N ILE A 80 1.68 -9.80 -3.35
CA ILE A 80 1.66 -9.01 -4.59
C ILE A 80 0.39 -8.14 -4.75
N PHE A 81 -0.78 -8.68 -4.42
CA PHE A 81 -2.06 -7.97 -4.50
C PHE A 81 -3.13 -8.60 -3.61
N VAL A 82 -4.29 -7.97 -3.54
CA VAL A 82 -5.50 -8.47 -2.90
C VAL A 82 -6.43 -8.99 -3.99
N PRO A 83 -6.61 -10.31 -4.20
CA PRO A 83 -7.59 -10.80 -5.16
C PRO A 83 -8.99 -10.29 -4.81
N SER A 84 -9.80 -9.91 -5.82
CA SER A 84 -11.13 -9.32 -5.56
C SER A 84 -12.05 -10.26 -4.78
N LYS A 85 -12.02 -11.57 -5.07
CA LYS A 85 -12.80 -12.57 -4.31
C LYS A 85 -12.34 -12.67 -2.86
N VAL A 86 -11.02 -12.66 -2.61
CA VAL A 86 -10.46 -12.67 -1.25
C VAL A 86 -10.89 -11.41 -0.48
N TRP A 87 -10.88 -10.24 -1.12
CA TRP A 87 -11.42 -9.03 -0.51
C TRP A 87 -12.89 -9.18 -0.09
N GLU A 88 -13.73 -9.70 -0.97
CA GLU A 88 -15.16 -9.86 -0.70
C GLU A 88 -15.41 -10.79 0.52
N GLU A 89 -14.71 -11.93 0.57
CA GLU A 89 -14.81 -12.88 1.67
C GLU A 89 -14.22 -12.31 2.97
N LEU A 90 -13.04 -11.71 2.91
CA LEU A 90 -12.33 -11.16 4.06
C LEU A 90 -13.08 -9.97 4.68
N SER A 91 -13.60 -9.05 3.87
CA SER A 91 -14.34 -7.89 4.36
C SER A 91 -15.62 -8.29 5.10
N GLN A 92 -16.33 -9.32 4.60
CA GLN A 92 -17.50 -9.89 5.28
C GLN A 92 -17.11 -10.59 6.60
N ARG A 93 -16.00 -11.33 6.61
CA ARG A 93 -15.49 -11.98 7.81
C ARG A 93 -15.10 -10.97 8.89
N ILE A 94 -14.32 -9.95 8.53
CA ILE A 94 -13.92 -8.90 9.48
C ILE A 94 -15.14 -8.14 10.00
N SER A 95 -16.14 -7.85 9.14
CA SER A 95 -17.37 -7.20 9.59
C SER A 95 -18.14 -8.06 10.60
N ARG A 96 -18.23 -9.35 10.36
CA ARG A 96 -18.95 -10.29 11.24
C ARG A 96 -18.17 -10.58 12.53
N GLU A 97 -16.85 -10.81 12.45
CA GLU A 97 -16.04 -11.31 13.57
C GLU A 97 -15.46 -10.18 14.42
N ALA A 98 -15.09 -9.04 13.79
CA ALA A 98 -14.53 -7.87 14.47
C ALA A 98 -15.53 -6.71 14.62
N GLY A 99 -16.68 -6.73 13.95
CA GLY A 99 -17.66 -5.64 14.00
C GLY A 99 -17.23 -4.38 13.25
N ILE A 100 -16.21 -4.46 12.40
CA ILE A 100 -15.73 -3.33 11.60
C ILE A 100 -16.39 -3.38 10.23
N ARG A 101 -17.16 -2.35 9.89
CA ARG A 101 -17.90 -2.29 8.63
C ARG A 101 -16.92 -2.21 7.43
N SER A 102 -17.31 -2.80 6.30
CA SER A 102 -16.47 -2.89 5.11
C SER A 102 -16.02 -1.52 4.57
N GLU A 103 -16.86 -0.49 4.70
CA GLU A 103 -16.51 0.88 4.30
C GLU A 103 -15.40 1.50 5.16
N ASN A 104 -15.19 1.00 6.37
CA ASN A 104 -14.13 1.43 7.29
C ASN A 104 -12.90 0.51 7.25
N LEU A 105 -12.78 -0.32 6.21
CA LEU A 105 -11.70 -1.29 6.07
C LEU A 105 -10.87 -0.99 4.82
N LEU A 106 -9.54 -0.88 4.98
CA LEU A 106 -8.56 -0.91 3.91
C LEU A 106 -7.68 -2.14 4.08
N VAL A 107 -7.68 -3.02 3.06
CA VAL A 107 -6.75 -4.16 2.96
C VAL A 107 -5.88 -3.95 1.76
N ALA A 108 -4.57 -3.81 1.94
CA ALA A 108 -3.63 -3.52 0.88
C ALA A 108 -2.50 -4.55 0.82
N ALA A 109 -1.95 -4.76 -0.36
CA ALA A 109 -0.71 -5.49 -0.56
C ALA A 109 0.45 -4.52 -0.80
N VAL A 110 1.65 -4.89 -0.36
CA VAL A 110 2.86 -4.09 -0.60
C VAL A 110 3.41 -4.26 -2.03
N HIS A 111 2.77 -5.10 -2.82
CA HIS A 111 3.16 -5.51 -4.18
C HIS A 111 4.50 -6.27 -4.23
N ASP A 112 4.65 -7.20 -3.31
CA ASP A 112 5.84 -8.03 -3.18
C ASP A 112 5.88 -9.17 -4.21
N HIS A 113 6.94 -9.20 -5.01
CA HIS A 113 7.20 -10.29 -5.95
C HIS A 113 8.04 -11.43 -5.34
N GLY A 114 8.47 -11.30 -4.10
CA GLY A 114 9.16 -12.32 -3.31
C GLY A 114 8.24 -13.27 -2.53
N ALA A 115 6.94 -13.22 -2.76
CA ALA A 115 5.93 -13.94 -2.00
C ALA A 115 5.16 -14.97 -2.82
N PRO A 116 4.45 -15.94 -2.17
CA PRO A 116 3.62 -16.91 -2.89
C PRO A 116 2.40 -16.26 -3.55
N SER A 117 1.91 -16.91 -4.60
CA SER A 117 0.64 -16.57 -5.24
C SER A 117 -0.56 -16.97 -4.38
N LEU A 118 -1.61 -16.14 -4.40
CA LEU A 118 -2.92 -16.47 -3.85
C LEU A 118 -3.86 -17.03 -4.94
N ALA A 119 -4.85 -17.80 -4.54
CA ALA A 119 -5.95 -18.19 -5.40
C ALA A 119 -6.77 -16.94 -5.82
N GLY A 120 -7.31 -16.96 -7.04
CA GLY A 120 -8.03 -15.80 -7.61
C GLY A 120 -7.11 -14.76 -8.26
N GLY A 121 -5.80 -15.02 -8.33
CA GLY A 121 -4.84 -14.28 -9.14
C GLY A 121 -4.72 -14.82 -10.57
N SER A 122 -3.62 -14.48 -11.24
CA SER A 122 -3.32 -14.96 -12.60
C SER A 122 -2.85 -16.42 -12.63
N THR A 123 -2.35 -16.94 -11.52
CA THR A 123 -1.91 -18.33 -11.39
C THR A 123 -3.14 -19.24 -11.18
N PRO A 124 -3.26 -20.36 -11.92
CA PRO A 124 -4.32 -21.33 -11.70
C PRO A 124 -4.33 -21.81 -10.24
N ALA A 125 -5.51 -21.86 -9.64
CA ALA A 125 -5.66 -22.34 -8.27
C ALA A 125 -5.31 -23.83 -8.20
N SER A 126 -4.57 -24.19 -7.16
CA SER A 126 -4.28 -25.56 -6.76
C SER A 126 -4.74 -25.77 -5.32
N PRO A 127 -4.95 -27.01 -4.85
CA PRO A 127 -5.28 -27.24 -3.45
C PRO A 127 -4.27 -26.59 -2.47
N ALA A 128 -2.99 -26.57 -2.81
CA ALA A 128 -1.95 -25.91 -2.00
C ALA A 128 -2.11 -24.38 -1.99
N THR A 129 -2.37 -23.77 -3.16
CA THR A 129 -2.61 -22.33 -3.28
C THR A 129 -3.90 -21.91 -2.56
N GLU A 130 -4.97 -22.70 -2.65
CA GLU A 130 -6.23 -22.46 -1.92
C GLU A 130 -6.03 -22.55 -0.41
N ALA A 131 -5.32 -23.56 0.08
CA ALA A 131 -5.00 -23.72 1.50
C ALA A 131 -4.12 -22.56 2.01
N TYR A 132 -3.16 -22.10 1.23
CA TYR A 132 -2.35 -20.94 1.58
C TYR A 132 -3.16 -19.64 1.57
N THR A 133 -4.06 -19.46 0.60
CA THR A 133 -4.98 -18.30 0.57
C THR A 133 -5.81 -18.24 1.82
N LYS A 134 -6.40 -19.38 2.22
CA LYS A 134 -7.16 -19.45 3.47
C LYS A 134 -6.31 -19.14 4.71
N LYS A 135 -5.07 -19.63 4.77
CA LYS A 135 -4.12 -19.25 5.84
C LYS A 135 -3.91 -17.75 5.92
N VAL A 136 -3.73 -17.07 4.77
CA VAL A 136 -3.54 -15.62 4.71
C VAL A 136 -4.80 -14.87 5.16
N GLU A 137 -5.98 -15.30 4.73
CA GLU A 137 -7.26 -14.74 5.20
C GLU A 137 -7.44 -14.90 6.71
N ASP A 138 -7.19 -16.09 7.24
CA ASP A 138 -7.27 -16.37 8.66
C ASP A 138 -6.30 -15.50 9.46
N ALA A 139 -5.07 -15.35 8.96
CA ALA A 139 -4.06 -14.49 9.56
C ALA A 139 -4.44 -12.99 9.54
N ALA A 140 -5.07 -12.52 8.46
CA ALA A 140 -5.54 -11.14 8.36
C ALA A 140 -6.68 -10.87 9.35
N VAL A 141 -7.65 -11.79 9.48
CA VAL A 141 -8.72 -11.70 10.50
C VAL A 141 -8.13 -11.73 11.91
N GLN A 142 -7.21 -12.66 12.18
CA GLN A 142 -6.51 -12.76 13.46
C GLN A 142 -5.77 -11.46 13.79
N ALA A 143 -5.03 -10.88 12.84
CA ALA A 143 -4.31 -9.62 13.05
C ALA A 143 -5.27 -8.47 13.42
N VAL A 144 -6.45 -8.38 12.78
CA VAL A 144 -7.47 -7.39 13.12
C VAL A 144 -8.05 -7.63 14.52
N LEU A 145 -8.36 -8.87 14.88
CA LEU A 145 -8.91 -9.22 16.21
C LEU A 145 -7.89 -8.93 17.31
N GLU A 146 -6.62 -9.30 17.13
CA GLU A 146 -5.55 -9.00 18.08
C GLU A 146 -5.30 -7.49 18.19
N ALA A 147 -5.25 -6.76 17.07
CA ALA A 147 -5.13 -5.30 17.07
C ALA A 147 -6.30 -4.66 17.82
N LYS A 148 -7.53 -5.14 17.61
CA LYS A 148 -8.70 -4.67 18.33
C LYS A 148 -8.64 -4.96 19.83
N ALA A 149 -8.14 -6.13 20.24
CA ALA A 149 -7.94 -6.47 21.63
C ALA A 149 -6.88 -5.58 22.32
N HIS A 150 -5.93 -5.04 21.56
CA HIS A 150 -4.88 -4.13 22.02
C HIS A 150 -5.27 -2.65 21.97
N LEU A 151 -6.54 -2.29 21.69
CA LEU A 151 -6.99 -0.90 21.65
C LEU A 151 -6.74 -0.19 22.99
N GLN A 152 -5.96 0.88 22.94
CA GLN A 152 -5.64 1.74 24.08
C GLN A 152 -5.74 3.21 23.69
N PRO A 153 -5.89 4.14 24.67
CA PRO A 153 -5.86 5.58 24.39
C PRO A 153 -4.59 5.94 23.62
N ALA A 154 -4.75 6.70 22.55
CA ALA A 154 -3.68 6.97 21.62
C ALA A 154 -3.69 8.40 21.09
N ARG A 155 -2.57 8.81 20.52
CA ARG A 155 -2.40 10.00 19.70
C ARG A 155 -1.93 9.57 18.32
N PHE A 156 -2.26 10.38 17.31
CA PHE A 156 -1.77 10.15 15.94
C PHE A 156 -1.24 11.45 15.35
N GLY A 157 -0.39 11.30 14.37
CA GLY A 157 0.12 12.40 13.55
C GLY A 157 0.75 11.89 12.27
N LEU A 158 0.85 12.76 11.27
CA LEU A 158 1.47 12.47 9.99
C LEU A 158 2.50 13.53 9.66
N ALA A 159 3.62 13.10 9.13
CA ALA A 159 4.57 13.96 8.43
C ALA A 159 5.01 13.30 7.12
N THR A 160 5.50 14.12 6.21
CA THR A 160 6.08 13.68 4.95
C THR A 160 7.52 14.12 4.82
N GLY A 161 8.30 13.32 4.12
CA GLY A 161 9.68 13.62 3.73
C GLY A 161 9.96 13.09 2.33
N THR A 162 11.21 13.07 1.96
CA THR A 162 11.64 12.60 0.64
C THR A 162 12.56 11.40 0.78
N ALA A 163 12.31 10.35 0.00
CA ALA A 163 13.23 9.23 -0.19
C ALA A 163 13.52 9.04 -1.68
N SER A 164 14.71 8.52 -1.99
CA SER A 164 15.18 8.36 -3.38
C SER A 164 15.56 6.91 -3.66
N VAL A 165 14.67 5.97 -3.29
CA VAL A 165 14.87 4.53 -3.54
C VAL A 165 14.02 4.01 -4.70
N ASN A 166 13.20 4.85 -5.34
CA ASN A 166 12.42 4.53 -6.52
C ASN A 166 12.88 5.33 -7.75
N VAL A 167 12.53 4.85 -8.93
CA VAL A 167 12.74 5.51 -10.23
C VAL A 167 11.61 5.11 -11.17
N ASN A 168 11.23 5.99 -12.10
CA ASN A 168 10.30 5.62 -13.17
C ASN A 168 10.93 4.53 -14.04
N ARG A 169 10.17 3.47 -14.35
CA ARG A 169 10.67 2.33 -15.14
C ARG A 169 10.31 2.37 -16.61
N ARG A 170 9.50 3.36 -17.03
CA ARG A 170 9.09 3.52 -18.43
C ARG A 170 10.17 4.29 -19.18
N GLU A 171 11.07 3.57 -19.83
CA GLU A 171 12.23 4.10 -20.56
C GLU A 171 12.01 4.02 -22.06
N LEU A 172 12.34 5.11 -22.77
CA LEU A 172 12.40 5.11 -24.23
C LEU A 172 13.77 4.64 -24.68
N THR A 173 13.82 3.41 -25.22
CA THR A 173 15.06 2.84 -25.77
C THR A 173 15.11 3.00 -27.28
N THR A 174 16.33 3.08 -27.84
CA THR A 174 16.55 3.33 -29.28
C THR A 174 16.13 2.14 -30.16
N ASP A 175 16.15 0.93 -29.62
CA ASP A 175 15.93 -0.33 -30.34
C ASP A 175 14.55 -0.93 -30.12
N ARG A 176 13.88 -0.60 -29.00
CA ARG A 176 12.66 -1.29 -28.55
C ARG A 176 11.47 -0.38 -28.30
N GLY A 177 11.65 0.94 -28.42
CA GLY A 177 10.64 1.92 -28.02
C GLY A 177 10.50 2.01 -26.50
N TRP A 178 9.30 2.29 -26.00
CA TRP A 178 9.02 2.35 -24.56
C TRP A 178 9.00 0.97 -23.93
N TRP A 179 9.84 0.74 -22.92
CA TRP A 179 9.88 -0.53 -22.20
C TRP A 179 10.33 -0.36 -20.74
N LEU A 180 10.39 -1.49 -20.03
CA LEU A 180 10.91 -1.56 -18.67
C LEU A 180 12.41 -1.22 -18.65
N GLY A 181 12.79 -0.21 -17.90
CA GLY A 181 14.16 0.25 -17.78
C GLY A 181 14.35 1.19 -16.58
N HIS A 182 15.18 2.22 -16.75
CA HIS A 182 15.56 3.17 -15.70
C HIS A 182 15.48 4.61 -16.24
N ASN A 183 14.33 5.26 -16.05
CA ASN A 183 14.07 6.61 -16.57
C ASN A 183 14.10 7.64 -15.43
N GLU A 184 15.25 8.27 -15.22
CA GLU A 184 15.41 9.33 -14.20
C GLU A 184 14.60 10.60 -14.51
N ASN A 185 14.24 10.81 -15.77
CA ASN A 185 13.47 11.97 -16.21
C ASN A 185 11.95 11.71 -16.23
N GLY A 186 11.52 10.47 -16.00
CA GLY A 186 10.10 10.12 -15.92
C GLY A 186 9.46 10.59 -14.61
N PRO A 187 8.12 10.74 -14.60
CA PRO A 187 7.41 11.12 -13.38
C PRO A 187 7.66 10.12 -12.27
N SER A 188 8.04 10.62 -11.10
CA SER A 188 8.30 9.79 -9.91
C SER A 188 7.86 10.53 -8.65
N ASP A 189 7.11 9.85 -7.79
CA ASP A 189 6.72 10.38 -6.49
C ASP A 189 7.75 9.95 -5.44
N LYS A 190 8.55 10.90 -4.98
CA LYS A 190 9.59 10.71 -3.96
C LYS A 190 9.07 10.91 -2.54
N THR A 191 7.78 11.19 -2.37
CA THR A 191 7.19 11.45 -1.06
C THR A 191 7.13 10.17 -0.24
N LEU A 192 7.81 10.16 0.90
CA LEU A 192 7.62 9.19 1.96
C LEU A 192 6.70 9.80 3.00
N ALA A 193 5.51 9.23 3.18
CA ALA A 193 4.61 9.61 4.26
C ALA A 193 4.74 8.63 5.42
N VAL A 194 4.76 9.17 6.64
CA VAL A 194 4.83 8.42 7.89
C VAL A 194 3.69 8.84 8.78
N LEU A 195 2.75 7.94 9.04
CA LEU A 195 1.67 8.11 9.99
C LEU A 195 2.04 7.35 11.26
N ARG A 196 2.12 8.05 12.39
CA ARG A 196 2.46 7.51 13.70
C ARG A 196 1.23 7.40 14.58
N PHE A 197 1.11 6.29 15.28
CA PHE A 197 0.19 6.08 16.40
C PHE A 197 1.03 5.78 17.63
N GLU A 198 0.77 6.50 18.72
CA GLU A 198 1.49 6.36 19.99
C GLU A 198 0.53 6.38 21.17
N ASP A 199 0.92 5.82 22.29
CA ASP A 199 0.16 5.94 23.52
C ASP A 199 0.29 7.37 24.14
N LEU A 200 -0.41 7.63 25.23
CA LEU A 200 -0.40 8.95 25.85
C LEU A 200 0.96 9.31 26.49
N SER A 201 1.85 8.34 26.69
CA SER A 201 3.24 8.55 27.16
C SER A 201 4.21 8.88 26.01
N GLY A 202 3.80 8.69 24.76
CA GLY A 202 4.64 8.89 23.57
C GLY A 202 5.34 7.61 23.09
N LYS A 203 5.02 6.45 23.66
CA LYS A 203 5.55 5.16 23.18
C LYS A 203 4.81 4.79 21.88
N PRO A 204 5.53 4.51 20.78
CA PRO A 204 4.90 4.12 19.51
C PRO A 204 4.13 2.79 19.65
N ILE A 205 2.89 2.79 19.15
CA ILE A 205 2.02 1.62 19.00
C ILE A 205 2.20 1.04 17.59
N ALA A 206 2.11 1.92 16.58
CA ALA A 206 2.22 1.53 15.18
C ALA A 206 2.68 2.68 14.29
N PHE A 207 3.19 2.31 13.12
CA PHE A 207 3.44 3.22 12.00
C PHE A 207 2.79 2.69 10.73
N LEU A 208 2.32 3.62 9.88
CA LEU A 208 2.02 3.33 8.49
C LEU A 208 2.99 4.14 7.63
N LEU A 209 3.77 3.43 6.83
CA LEU A 209 4.65 3.99 5.82
C LEU A 209 3.94 3.92 4.47
N ASN A 210 3.91 5.03 3.72
CA ASN A 210 3.41 5.02 2.35
C ASN A 210 4.49 5.57 1.41
N TYR A 211 4.88 4.75 0.44
CA TYR A 211 5.90 5.12 -0.55
C TYR A 211 5.64 4.42 -1.89
N ALA A 212 5.86 5.14 -3.00
CA ALA A 212 5.57 4.64 -4.34
C ALA A 212 6.77 3.86 -4.91
N VAL A 213 6.82 2.55 -4.66
CA VAL A 213 7.85 1.66 -5.20
C VAL A 213 7.33 0.22 -5.32
N HIS A 214 7.66 -0.46 -6.43
CA HIS A 214 7.51 -1.92 -6.53
C HIS A 214 8.48 -2.62 -5.55
N ALA A 215 8.00 -3.62 -4.85
CA ALA A 215 8.85 -4.50 -4.04
C ALA A 215 9.46 -5.61 -4.92
N VAL A 216 10.43 -5.23 -5.76
CA VAL A 216 11.06 -6.05 -6.79
C VAL A 216 12.58 -5.89 -6.83
N VAL A 217 13.20 -5.52 -5.71
CA VAL A 217 14.66 -5.46 -5.64
C VAL A 217 15.24 -6.81 -6.03
N MET A 218 14.63 -7.90 -5.54
CA MET A 218 14.93 -9.24 -6.03
C MET A 218 14.20 -9.51 -7.36
N GLY A 219 14.96 -9.70 -8.40
CA GLY A 219 14.46 -9.94 -9.74
C GLY A 219 13.86 -11.35 -9.95
N PRO A 220 13.54 -11.70 -11.20
CA PRO A 220 12.84 -12.96 -11.54
C PRO A 220 13.65 -14.25 -11.28
N SER A 221 14.95 -14.15 -11.07
CA SER A 221 15.81 -15.29 -10.70
C SER A 221 15.72 -15.67 -9.22
N ASN A 222 15.09 -14.84 -8.38
CA ASN A 222 14.90 -15.15 -6.97
C ASN A 222 13.77 -16.18 -6.78
N TYR A 223 14.07 -17.26 -6.05
CA TYR A 223 13.13 -18.29 -5.62
C TYR A 223 13.08 -18.43 -4.10
N GLN A 224 13.50 -17.41 -3.35
CA GLN A 224 13.39 -17.37 -1.90
C GLN A 224 12.27 -16.42 -1.47
N ILE A 225 11.48 -16.84 -0.48
CA ILE A 225 10.46 -16.00 0.14
C ILE A 225 11.14 -14.85 0.89
N THR A 226 10.67 -13.63 0.66
CA THR A 226 11.16 -12.41 1.29
C THR A 226 10.07 -11.33 1.21
N GLY A 227 10.01 -10.41 2.18
CA GLY A 227 9.18 -9.20 2.08
C GLY A 227 9.82 -8.09 1.25
N ASP A 228 10.93 -8.40 0.55
CA ASP A 228 11.71 -7.47 -0.27
C ASP A 228 11.99 -6.13 0.47
N LEU A 229 12.16 -5.05 -0.22
CA LEU A 229 12.45 -3.73 0.33
C LEU A 229 11.34 -3.22 1.29
N ALA A 230 10.07 -3.54 1.01
CA ALA A 230 8.94 -3.11 1.84
C ALA A 230 8.98 -3.77 3.24
N GLY A 231 9.20 -5.10 3.27
CA GLY A 231 9.40 -5.84 4.50
C GLY A 231 10.67 -5.40 5.24
N ALA A 232 11.78 -5.17 4.52
CA ALA A 232 13.03 -4.71 5.11
C ALA A 232 12.89 -3.32 5.76
N ALA A 233 12.18 -2.37 5.11
CA ALA A 233 11.92 -1.05 5.67
C ALA A 233 11.04 -1.13 6.93
N SER A 234 9.98 -1.94 6.90
CA SER A 234 9.12 -2.17 8.07
C SER A 234 9.91 -2.74 9.24
N ARG A 235 10.69 -3.80 9.01
CA ARG A 235 11.55 -4.42 10.05
C ARG A 235 12.60 -3.46 10.61
N PHE A 236 13.19 -2.61 9.76
CA PHE A 236 14.16 -1.62 10.24
C PHE A 236 13.53 -0.68 11.27
N VAL A 237 12.37 -0.10 10.98
CA VAL A 237 11.67 0.82 11.89
C VAL A 237 11.23 0.08 13.16
N GLU A 238 10.69 -1.15 13.04
CA GLU A 238 10.33 -2.00 14.19
C GLU A 238 11.54 -2.27 15.10
N GLN A 239 12.69 -2.63 14.51
CA GLN A 239 13.92 -2.90 15.27
C GLN A 239 14.51 -1.63 15.89
N PHE A 240 14.43 -0.48 15.20
CA PHE A 240 14.89 0.80 15.73
C PHE A 240 14.16 1.15 17.03
N TYR A 241 12.83 1.16 17.01
CA TYR A 241 12.02 1.51 18.20
C TYR A 241 11.99 0.43 19.28
N SER A 242 12.37 -0.81 18.94
CA SER A 242 12.56 -1.90 19.94
C SER A 242 13.97 -1.94 20.55
N GLY A 243 14.88 -1.05 20.14
CA GLY A 243 16.28 -1.04 20.60
C GLY A 243 17.09 -2.26 20.14
N LYS A 244 16.65 -2.94 19.07
CA LYS A 244 17.28 -4.19 18.60
C LYS A 244 18.27 -4.00 17.45
N LEU A 245 18.43 -2.78 16.93
CA LEU A 245 19.44 -2.50 15.92
C LEU A 245 20.85 -2.61 16.54
N GLN A 246 21.79 -3.17 15.78
CA GLN A 246 23.18 -3.25 16.20
C GLN A 246 24.01 -2.13 15.58
N PRO A 247 25.02 -1.59 16.33
CA PRO A 247 26.09 -0.79 15.73
C PRO A 247 26.80 -1.58 14.64
N ARG A 248 27.30 -0.89 13.64
CA ARG A 248 28.15 -1.53 12.61
C ARG A 248 29.43 -2.03 13.22
N SER A 249 29.91 -3.19 12.77
CA SER A 249 31.16 -3.80 13.21
C SER A 249 32.43 -3.01 12.84
N ASP A 250 32.30 -2.01 11.92
CA ASP A 250 33.37 -1.12 11.48
C ASP A 250 33.48 0.18 12.30
N GLY A 251 32.75 0.28 13.43
CA GLY A 251 32.80 1.44 14.32
C GLY A 251 32.07 2.69 13.81
N GLY A 252 31.30 2.59 12.72
CA GLY A 252 30.47 3.69 12.23
C GLY A 252 29.21 3.91 13.05
N ASP A 253 28.72 5.15 13.14
CA ASP A 253 27.48 5.54 13.87
C ASP A 253 26.20 5.00 13.24
N ARG A 254 26.27 4.24 12.15
CA ARG A 254 25.10 3.69 11.45
C ARG A 254 24.68 2.36 12.03
N LEU A 255 23.40 2.22 12.27
CA LEU A 255 22.76 0.98 12.71
C LEU A 255 22.62 -0.01 11.55
N ARG A 256 22.56 -1.31 11.85
CA ARG A 256 22.35 -2.38 10.87
C ARG A 256 21.02 -3.09 11.08
N LEU A 257 20.29 -3.32 9.99
CA LEU A 257 19.12 -4.19 9.97
C LEU A 257 19.53 -5.65 10.23
N ARG A 258 18.74 -6.35 11.04
CA ARG A 258 18.83 -7.81 11.24
C ARG A 258 17.70 -8.50 10.45
N PRO A 259 17.92 -8.90 9.19
CA PRO A 259 16.85 -9.37 8.31
C PRO A 259 16.17 -10.64 8.81
N GLN A 260 16.92 -11.56 9.37
CA GLN A 260 16.45 -12.89 9.80
C GLN A 260 15.91 -12.93 11.22
N GLU A 261 16.03 -11.84 11.98
CA GLU A 261 15.50 -11.82 13.34
C GLU A 261 13.98 -11.67 13.28
N LYS A 262 13.27 -12.66 13.85
CA LYS A 262 11.83 -12.56 14.03
C LYS A 262 11.52 -11.33 14.85
N VAL A 263 10.76 -10.41 14.28
CA VAL A 263 10.30 -9.25 15.04
C VAL A 263 9.24 -9.74 16.02
N GLY A 264 9.64 -9.92 17.24
CA GLY A 264 8.78 -10.34 18.37
C GLY A 264 8.88 -9.37 19.52
N GLY A 265 7.89 -9.32 20.37
CA GLY A 265 7.89 -8.54 21.61
C GLY A 265 7.31 -7.12 21.49
N ASP A 266 7.66 -6.28 22.46
CA ASP A 266 6.97 -5.03 22.82
C ASP A 266 7.22 -3.81 21.89
N GLY A 267 7.72 -4.01 20.67
CA GLY A 267 7.95 -2.96 19.69
C GLY A 267 6.68 -2.59 18.91
N PRO A 268 6.68 -1.44 18.21
CA PRO A 268 5.57 -1.03 17.36
C PRO A 268 5.38 -2.00 16.19
N VAL A 269 4.18 -2.00 15.61
CA VAL A 269 3.90 -2.69 14.35
C VAL A 269 4.01 -1.67 13.21
N VAL A 270 4.77 -2.00 12.18
CA VAL A 270 5.00 -1.08 11.05
C VAL A 270 4.38 -1.66 9.78
N LEU A 271 3.34 -1.00 9.29
CA LEU A 271 2.69 -1.32 8.02
C LEU A 271 3.38 -0.54 6.90
N PHE A 272 3.81 -1.24 5.86
CA PHE A 272 4.14 -0.60 4.59
C PHE A 272 2.94 -0.64 3.66
N THR A 273 2.68 0.45 2.94
CA THR A 273 1.66 0.51 1.88
C THR A 273 2.28 1.09 0.62
N SER A 274 2.01 0.48 -0.52
CA SER A 274 2.49 0.98 -1.81
C SER A 274 1.67 2.20 -2.23
N GLY A 275 2.35 3.30 -2.53
CA GLY A 275 1.78 4.43 -3.26
C GLY A 275 1.50 4.07 -4.72
N ALA A 276 1.24 5.07 -5.59
CA ALA A 276 1.06 4.84 -7.02
C ALA A 276 2.40 4.43 -7.67
N ALA A 277 2.66 3.14 -7.68
CA ALA A 277 3.92 2.55 -8.09
C ALA A 277 3.83 1.77 -9.41
N GLY A 278 2.74 1.85 -10.14
CA GLY A 278 2.55 1.08 -11.37
C GLY A 278 3.67 1.28 -12.41
N ASP A 279 4.31 2.43 -12.40
CA ASP A 279 5.47 2.78 -13.24
C ASP A 279 6.77 3.04 -12.45
N GLN A 280 6.86 2.58 -11.19
CA GLN A 280 8.00 2.84 -10.31
C GLN A 280 8.74 1.56 -9.92
N ASN A 281 9.99 1.43 -10.28
CA ASN A 281 10.88 0.37 -9.80
C ASN A 281 11.81 0.90 -8.68
N PRO A 282 12.46 0.02 -7.90
CA PRO A 282 13.63 0.39 -7.12
C PRO A 282 14.74 0.97 -8.02
N VAL A 283 15.54 1.91 -7.49
CA VAL A 283 16.67 2.52 -8.21
C VAL A 283 17.74 1.51 -8.65
N ALA A 284 17.76 0.33 -8.04
CA ALA A 284 18.60 -0.79 -8.43
C ALA A 284 17.90 -2.12 -8.10
N MET A 285 18.19 -3.12 -8.89
CA MET A 285 17.69 -4.49 -8.71
C MET A 285 18.86 -5.45 -8.53
N ALA A 286 18.68 -6.47 -7.70
CA ALA A 286 19.62 -7.55 -7.49
C ALA A 286 19.34 -8.72 -8.45
N SER A 287 20.31 -9.58 -8.63
CA SER A 287 20.17 -10.86 -9.31
C SER A 287 20.71 -12.00 -8.44
N GLY A 288 20.12 -13.19 -8.61
CA GLY A 288 20.53 -14.36 -7.84
C GLY A 288 20.00 -14.35 -6.41
N GLU A 289 20.86 -14.71 -5.46
CA GLU A 289 20.51 -14.93 -4.05
C GLU A 289 21.17 -13.91 -3.09
N ASP A 290 21.68 -12.80 -3.60
CA ASP A 290 22.30 -11.76 -2.78
C ASP A 290 21.27 -10.71 -2.34
N PHE A 291 20.85 -10.76 -1.09
CA PHE A 291 19.90 -9.83 -0.47
C PHE A 291 20.54 -8.56 0.09
N THR A 292 21.83 -8.31 -0.14
CA THR A 292 22.53 -7.11 0.36
C THR A 292 21.83 -5.83 -0.10
N LEU A 293 21.40 -5.79 -1.35
CA LEU A 293 20.72 -4.62 -1.91
C LEU A 293 19.32 -4.42 -1.34
N VAL A 294 18.55 -5.50 -1.12
CA VAL A 294 17.24 -5.44 -0.42
C VAL A 294 17.39 -4.82 0.94
N ASN A 295 18.36 -5.32 1.72
CA ASN A 295 18.63 -4.82 3.06
C ASN A 295 19.10 -3.37 3.05
N ALA A 296 19.97 -2.98 2.09
CA ALA A 296 20.47 -1.61 1.97
C ALA A 296 19.35 -0.62 1.61
N LEU A 297 18.52 -0.91 0.60
CA LEU A 297 17.43 -0.03 0.18
C LEU A 297 16.32 0.02 1.24
N GLY A 298 15.99 -1.10 1.87
CA GLY A 298 15.05 -1.16 2.98
C GLY A 298 15.52 -0.36 4.19
N GLN A 299 16.82 -0.45 4.53
CA GLN A 299 17.41 0.35 5.60
C GLN A 299 17.40 1.85 5.26
N ILE A 300 17.78 2.25 4.04
CA ILE A 300 17.74 3.65 3.61
C ILE A 300 16.33 4.22 3.76
N LEU A 301 15.32 3.48 3.32
CA LEU A 301 13.92 3.90 3.43
C LEU A 301 13.46 3.96 4.88
N GLY A 302 13.83 2.96 5.71
CA GLY A 302 13.53 2.93 7.13
C GLY A 302 14.22 4.04 7.92
N GLU A 303 15.48 4.37 7.63
CA GLU A 303 16.18 5.53 8.22
C GLU A 303 15.49 6.86 7.88
N GLN A 304 15.01 7.00 6.65
CA GLN A 304 14.24 8.19 6.27
C GLN A 304 12.90 8.23 7.01
N ALA A 305 12.22 7.10 7.18
CA ALA A 305 10.99 7.04 7.96
C ALA A 305 11.21 7.49 9.42
N VAL A 306 12.28 7.05 10.06
CA VAL A 306 12.66 7.49 11.41
C VAL A 306 12.97 8.99 11.46
N ARG A 307 13.64 9.55 10.44
CA ARG A 307 13.88 11.02 10.37
C ARG A 307 12.57 11.81 10.18
N VAL A 308 11.66 11.30 9.36
CA VAL A 308 10.33 11.91 9.16
C VAL A 308 9.52 11.88 10.45
N ASP A 309 9.57 10.77 11.17
CA ASP A 309 8.90 10.60 12.47
C ASP A 309 9.31 11.68 13.48
N GLY A 310 10.58 12.08 13.51
CA GLY A 310 11.06 13.15 14.39
C GLY A 310 10.38 14.52 14.21
N ASN A 311 9.64 14.73 13.11
CA ASN A 311 8.88 15.94 12.82
C ASN A 311 7.37 15.80 13.08
N ILE A 312 6.89 14.61 13.47
CA ILE A 312 5.46 14.35 13.65
C ILE A 312 4.98 15.01 14.95
N LYS A 313 3.91 15.80 14.82
CA LYS A 313 3.13 16.30 15.95
C LYS A 313 1.85 15.50 16.08
N THR A 314 1.62 14.91 17.23
CA THR A 314 0.48 14.01 17.47
C THR A 314 -0.68 14.71 18.19
N ASN A 315 -1.91 14.25 17.92
CA ASN A 315 -3.16 14.72 18.51
C ASN A 315 -3.94 13.51 19.07
N PRO A 316 -4.50 13.60 20.30
CA PRO A 316 -5.31 12.54 20.89
C PRO A 316 -6.76 12.49 20.41
N GLN A 317 -7.21 13.46 19.64
CA GLN A 317 -8.56 13.51 19.11
C GLN A 317 -8.56 13.20 17.62
N ALA A 318 -9.55 12.42 17.19
CA ALA A 318 -9.76 12.08 15.80
C ALA A 318 -11.24 11.94 15.47
N ARG A 319 -11.57 12.16 14.20
CA ARG A 319 -12.81 11.71 13.58
C ARG A 319 -12.47 10.70 12.53
N LEU A 320 -13.02 9.50 12.66
CA LEU A 320 -12.91 8.43 11.68
C LEU A 320 -14.13 8.41 10.77
N TRP A 321 -13.91 8.21 9.50
CA TRP A 321 -14.99 8.01 8.53
C TRP A 321 -14.47 7.21 7.34
N GLY A 322 -15.26 6.26 6.88
CA GLY A 322 -14.92 5.44 5.72
C GLY A 322 -16.05 5.41 4.69
N MET A 323 -15.66 5.30 3.44
CA MET A 323 -16.58 5.10 2.31
C MET A 323 -15.93 4.27 1.22
N GLN A 324 -16.72 3.45 0.55
CA GLN A 324 -16.30 2.71 -0.63
C GLN A 324 -17.22 2.99 -1.81
N GLN A 325 -16.61 2.97 -3.00
CA GLN A 325 -17.30 3.13 -4.28
C GLN A 325 -16.64 2.20 -5.30
N VAL A 326 -17.41 1.71 -6.25
CA VAL A 326 -16.88 1.04 -7.44
C VAL A 326 -17.17 1.93 -8.64
N VAL A 327 -16.12 2.30 -9.37
CA VAL A 327 -16.23 2.93 -10.67
C VAL A 327 -15.95 1.87 -11.75
N THR A 328 -16.64 1.96 -12.88
CA THR A 328 -16.51 0.96 -13.95
C THR A 328 -16.09 1.65 -15.23
N CYS A 329 -15.00 1.18 -15.83
CA CYS A 329 -14.46 1.73 -17.07
C CYS A 329 -14.52 0.72 -18.21
N PRO A 330 -14.64 1.18 -19.49
CA PRO A 330 -14.63 0.30 -20.65
C PRO A 330 -13.38 -0.58 -20.68
N GLY A 331 -13.60 -1.87 -20.92
CA GLY A 331 -12.53 -2.85 -21.01
C GLY A 331 -12.00 -3.05 -22.42
N ARG A 332 -10.76 -3.56 -22.49
CA ARG A 332 -10.11 -4.00 -23.73
C ARG A 332 -9.28 -5.26 -23.49
N ARG A 333 -9.06 -5.99 -24.57
CA ARG A 333 -8.08 -7.07 -24.66
C ARG A 333 -7.05 -6.69 -25.71
N VAL A 334 -5.81 -6.52 -25.27
CA VAL A 334 -4.69 -6.24 -26.18
C VAL A 334 -4.30 -7.55 -26.88
N ASP A 335 -3.97 -7.47 -28.17
CA ASP A 335 -3.53 -8.61 -28.99
C ASP A 335 -2.28 -9.29 -28.40
N GLU A 336 -2.21 -10.60 -28.60
CA GLU A 336 -1.00 -11.35 -28.27
C GLU A 336 0.08 -11.07 -29.32
N GLY A 337 1.27 -10.68 -28.86
CA GLY A 337 2.39 -10.36 -29.74
C GLY A 337 3.71 -10.28 -28.96
N PRO A 338 4.84 -10.22 -29.68
CA PRO A 338 6.14 -10.11 -29.05
C PRO A 338 6.23 -8.86 -28.18
N ARG A 339 7.01 -8.92 -27.12
CA ARG A 339 7.29 -7.80 -26.24
C ARG A 339 8.81 -7.67 -26.04
N PRO A 340 9.37 -6.47 -26.06
CA PRO A 340 8.74 -5.16 -26.31
C PRO A 340 8.28 -4.99 -27.76
N ARG A 341 7.41 -3.97 -28.01
CA ARG A 341 6.87 -3.63 -29.32
C ARG A 341 6.51 -2.15 -29.37
N THR A 342 6.46 -1.58 -30.59
CA THR A 342 6.12 -0.19 -30.82
C THR A 342 4.67 0.06 -31.24
N GLN A 343 3.94 -1.01 -31.56
CA GLN A 343 2.53 -0.98 -31.95
C GLN A 343 1.77 -2.15 -31.35
N TYR A 344 0.49 -1.97 -31.14
CA TYR A 344 -0.43 -3.02 -30.69
C TYR A 344 -1.84 -2.72 -31.22
N THR A 345 -2.67 -3.77 -31.28
CA THR A 345 -4.11 -3.65 -31.51
C THR A 345 -4.86 -4.15 -30.27
N PHE A 346 -6.12 -3.80 -30.19
CA PHE A 346 -6.98 -4.33 -29.11
C PHE A 346 -8.40 -4.52 -29.62
N SER A 347 -9.12 -5.40 -28.98
CA SER A 347 -10.56 -5.60 -29.11
C SER A 347 -11.27 -5.15 -27.82
N ASP A 348 -12.57 -4.91 -27.95
CA ASP A 348 -13.43 -4.66 -26.80
C ASP A 348 -13.49 -5.88 -25.89
N ALA A 349 -13.56 -5.63 -24.59
CA ALA A 349 -13.70 -6.64 -23.55
C ALA A 349 -14.67 -6.13 -22.47
N ASP A 350 -15.01 -7.02 -21.54
CA ASP A 350 -15.89 -6.69 -20.43
C ASP A 350 -15.39 -5.45 -19.66
N PRO A 351 -16.31 -4.59 -19.21
CA PRO A 351 -15.96 -3.43 -18.39
C PRO A 351 -15.17 -3.86 -17.13
N VAL A 352 -14.21 -3.04 -16.75
CA VAL A 352 -13.33 -3.29 -15.61
C VAL A 352 -13.81 -2.49 -14.40
N PRO A 353 -14.25 -3.15 -13.33
CA PRO A 353 -14.55 -2.47 -12.07
C PRO A 353 -13.25 -2.08 -11.36
N ILE A 354 -13.22 -0.85 -10.83
CA ILE A 354 -12.14 -0.32 -9.99
C ILE A 354 -12.76 0.07 -8.65
N ARG A 355 -12.36 -0.58 -7.58
CA ARG A 355 -12.83 -0.27 -6.23
C ARG A 355 -12.00 0.87 -5.66
N LEU A 356 -12.70 1.87 -5.13
CA LEU A 356 -12.15 2.99 -4.39
C LEU A 356 -12.58 2.87 -2.93
N GLY A 357 -11.64 2.96 -2.01
CA GLY A 357 -11.90 2.97 -0.57
C GLY A 357 -11.27 4.22 0.05
N LEU A 358 -12.06 5.12 0.60
CA LEU A 358 -11.57 6.29 1.31
C LEU A 358 -11.73 6.07 2.82
N LEU A 359 -10.62 6.15 3.54
CA LEU A 359 -10.63 6.22 5.00
C LEU A 359 -10.06 7.55 5.44
N MET A 360 -10.90 8.34 6.13
CA MET A 360 -10.53 9.63 6.69
C MET A 360 -10.16 9.49 8.17
N LEU A 361 -9.06 10.11 8.54
CA LEU A 361 -8.61 10.28 9.92
C LEU A 361 -8.34 11.78 10.11
N ASP A 362 -9.34 12.53 10.56
CA ASP A 362 -9.36 13.99 10.50
C ASP A 362 -9.05 14.52 9.08
N ASN A 363 -7.95 15.27 8.95
CA ASN A 363 -7.47 15.84 7.68
C ASN A 363 -6.57 14.90 6.88
N VAL A 364 -6.36 13.67 7.32
CA VAL A 364 -5.61 12.65 6.59
C VAL A 364 -6.56 11.80 5.76
N ALA A 365 -6.39 11.80 4.45
CA ALA A 365 -7.17 10.99 3.51
C ALA A 365 -6.34 9.81 3.01
N LEU A 366 -6.74 8.58 3.38
CA LEU A 366 -6.16 7.35 2.88
C LEU A 366 -7.03 6.84 1.71
N ALA A 367 -6.55 7.05 0.49
CA ALA A 367 -7.26 6.77 -0.76
C ALA A 367 -6.82 5.42 -1.36
N GLY A 368 -7.55 4.35 -1.03
CA GLY A 368 -7.29 2.99 -1.49
C GLY A 368 -7.83 2.71 -2.90
N VAL A 369 -7.02 2.17 -3.80
CA VAL A 369 -7.40 1.81 -5.19
C VAL A 369 -7.06 0.36 -5.47
N SER A 370 -8.00 -0.38 -6.07
CA SER A 370 -7.84 -1.79 -6.41
C SER A 370 -7.05 -2.00 -7.71
N GLY A 371 -5.78 -1.58 -7.77
CA GLY A 371 -4.97 -1.79 -8.97
C GLY A 371 -3.57 -1.20 -8.88
N GLU A 372 -2.81 -1.41 -9.95
CA GLU A 372 -1.46 -0.87 -10.14
C GLU A 372 -1.53 0.51 -10.81
N VAL A 373 -1.75 1.54 -9.99
CA VAL A 373 -1.95 2.91 -10.48
C VAL A 373 -0.61 3.53 -10.88
N LEU A 374 -0.55 4.18 -12.05
CA LEU A 374 0.59 4.97 -12.46
C LEU A 374 0.68 6.29 -11.69
N THR A 375 1.90 6.79 -11.50
CA THR A 375 2.24 7.94 -10.64
C THR A 375 1.39 9.18 -10.90
N MET A 376 1.07 9.51 -12.17
CA MET A 376 0.41 10.77 -12.52
C MET A 376 -1.02 10.88 -11.97
N ILE A 377 -1.74 9.77 -11.83
CA ILE A 377 -3.09 9.76 -11.22
C ILE A 377 -3.01 10.16 -9.75
N SER A 378 -2.05 9.62 -9.00
CA SER A 378 -1.83 9.99 -7.59
C SER A 378 -1.42 11.46 -7.43
N GLN A 379 -0.51 11.94 -8.28
CA GLN A 379 -0.10 13.34 -8.26
C GLN A 379 -1.28 14.28 -8.58
N ARG A 380 -2.15 13.90 -9.52
CA ARG A 380 -3.37 14.65 -9.82
C ARG A 380 -4.31 14.68 -8.62
N LEU A 381 -4.59 13.53 -7.99
CA LEU A 381 -5.42 13.47 -6.80
C LEU A 381 -4.86 14.35 -5.67
N LYS A 382 -3.56 14.31 -5.42
CA LYS A 382 -2.90 15.16 -4.40
C LYS A 382 -3.05 16.65 -4.68
N ARG A 383 -2.97 17.07 -5.95
CA ARG A 383 -3.15 18.48 -6.34
C ARG A 383 -4.61 18.96 -6.22
N GLU A 384 -5.57 18.10 -6.53
CA GLU A 384 -7.00 18.46 -6.58
C GLU A 384 -7.72 18.21 -5.24
N SER A 385 -7.11 17.44 -4.34
CA SER A 385 -7.67 17.14 -3.02
C SER A 385 -7.82 18.38 -2.14
N PRO A 386 -8.97 18.53 -1.45
CA PRO A 386 -9.13 19.57 -0.43
C PRO A 386 -8.31 19.32 0.83
N TYR A 387 -7.73 18.12 0.98
CA TYR A 387 -6.92 17.70 2.11
C TYR A 387 -5.44 17.63 1.70
N SER A 388 -4.61 18.46 2.32
CA SER A 388 -3.15 18.49 2.04
C SER A 388 -2.43 17.17 2.39
N GLN A 389 -3.03 16.36 3.25
CA GLN A 389 -2.52 15.06 3.69
C GLN A 389 -3.29 13.91 3.00
N THR A 390 -3.20 13.85 1.67
CA THR A 390 -3.83 12.80 0.85
C THR A 390 -2.80 11.78 0.42
N LEU A 391 -2.99 10.53 0.82
CA LEU A 391 -2.13 9.40 0.50
C LEU A 391 -2.89 8.41 -0.39
N MET A 392 -2.36 8.11 -1.58
CA MET A 392 -2.90 7.01 -2.38
C MET A 392 -2.27 5.69 -1.91
N ILE A 393 -3.10 4.68 -1.69
CA ILE A 393 -2.71 3.31 -1.35
C ILE A 393 -3.19 2.42 -2.49
N THR A 394 -2.26 1.82 -3.22
CA THR A 394 -2.57 0.93 -4.35
C THR A 394 -2.67 -0.53 -3.91
N HIS A 395 -3.11 -1.41 -4.82
CA HIS A 395 -3.37 -2.82 -4.53
C HIS A 395 -4.33 -3.00 -3.32
N ALA A 396 -5.27 -2.07 -3.16
CA ALA A 396 -6.18 -2.03 -2.02
C ALA A 396 -7.58 -2.53 -2.38
N ASN A 397 -8.14 -3.40 -1.54
CA ASN A 397 -9.54 -3.84 -1.60
C ASN A 397 -9.94 -4.54 -2.92
N GLY A 398 -9.01 -5.18 -3.61
CA GLY A 398 -9.25 -5.88 -4.87
C GLY A 398 -8.11 -5.74 -5.88
N SER A 399 -8.31 -6.24 -7.11
CA SER A 399 -7.31 -6.22 -8.18
C SER A 399 -7.96 -5.93 -9.54
N SER A 400 -7.62 -4.77 -10.12
CA SER A 400 -8.08 -4.32 -11.44
C SER A 400 -6.99 -4.33 -12.51
N GLY A 401 -5.75 -4.75 -12.14
CA GLY A 401 -4.55 -4.72 -12.99
C GLY A 401 -3.96 -3.32 -13.10
N TYR A 402 -3.19 -3.07 -14.17
CA TYR A 402 -2.59 -1.76 -14.41
C TYR A 402 -3.64 -0.69 -14.72
N ILE A 403 -3.46 0.49 -14.10
CA ILE A 403 -4.32 1.66 -14.26
C ILE A 403 -3.45 2.84 -14.72
N PRO A 404 -3.25 3.00 -16.04
CA PRO A 404 -2.51 4.13 -16.60
C PRO A 404 -3.31 5.44 -16.52
N ASP A 405 -2.59 6.56 -16.41
CA ASP A 405 -3.13 7.87 -16.73
C ASP A 405 -3.34 8.00 -18.25
N ASP A 406 -4.20 8.95 -18.67
CA ASP A 406 -4.60 9.06 -20.07
C ASP A 406 -3.42 9.39 -21.01
N ALA A 407 -2.46 10.20 -20.57
CA ALA A 407 -1.27 10.55 -21.37
C ALA A 407 -0.31 9.36 -21.54
N ALA A 408 -0.34 8.39 -20.64
CA ALA A 408 0.50 7.21 -20.72
C ALA A 408 0.20 6.33 -21.95
N TYR A 409 -1.01 6.38 -22.49
CA TYR A 409 -1.42 5.56 -23.63
C TYR A 409 -0.71 5.89 -24.94
N ASP A 410 -0.12 7.08 -25.06
CA ASP A 410 0.73 7.46 -26.19
C ASP A 410 2.09 6.73 -26.21
N GLN A 411 2.43 6.05 -25.13
CA GLN A 411 3.68 5.33 -24.96
C GLN A 411 3.42 3.84 -24.87
N VAL A 412 3.79 3.09 -25.90
CA VAL A 412 3.56 1.63 -25.98
C VAL A 412 4.51 0.91 -25.03
N SER A 413 4.26 1.04 -23.71
CA SER A 413 5.06 0.44 -22.65
C SER A 413 4.48 -0.91 -22.19
N TYR A 414 5.16 -1.54 -21.25
CA TYR A 414 4.68 -2.78 -20.61
C TYR A 414 3.30 -2.60 -19.99
N GLU A 415 3.08 -1.53 -19.23
CA GLU A 415 1.83 -1.24 -18.55
C GLU A 415 0.68 -1.04 -19.54
N ILE A 416 0.96 -0.37 -20.68
CA ILE A 416 -0.05 -0.10 -21.73
C ILE A 416 -0.43 -1.37 -22.49
N THR A 417 0.54 -2.25 -22.73
CA THR A 417 0.25 -3.53 -23.40
C THR A 417 -0.31 -4.61 -22.47
N THR A 418 -0.37 -4.33 -21.16
CA THR A 418 -0.89 -5.25 -20.13
C THR A 418 -2.22 -4.79 -19.53
N THR A 419 -2.50 -3.48 -19.51
CA THR A 419 -3.76 -2.97 -18.95
C THR A 419 -4.98 -3.48 -19.71
N ARG A 420 -6.04 -3.77 -18.95
CA ARG A 420 -7.36 -4.14 -19.47
C ARG A 420 -8.27 -2.95 -19.72
N LEU A 421 -7.82 -1.72 -19.43
CA LEU A 421 -8.60 -0.50 -19.51
C LEU A 421 -8.41 0.19 -20.86
N LYS A 422 -9.49 0.72 -21.43
CA LYS A 422 -9.42 1.70 -22.53
C LYS A 422 -9.02 3.07 -21.99
N PRO A 423 -8.35 3.92 -22.79
CA PRO A 423 -8.05 5.30 -22.40
C PRO A 423 -9.31 6.13 -22.17
N GLY A 424 -9.19 7.25 -21.46
CA GLY A 424 -10.23 8.28 -21.32
C GLY A 424 -11.24 8.06 -20.20
N CYS A 425 -11.03 7.07 -19.28
CA CYS A 425 -11.97 6.81 -18.21
C CYS A 425 -11.31 6.76 -16.81
N ALA A 426 -10.34 5.87 -16.63
CA ALA A 426 -9.92 5.46 -15.28
C ALA A 426 -9.32 6.61 -14.46
N GLU A 427 -8.48 7.45 -15.06
CA GLU A 427 -7.89 8.60 -14.37
C GLU A 427 -8.95 9.54 -13.83
N GLY A 428 -9.87 9.99 -14.69
CA GLY A 428 -10.96 10.88 -14.30
C GLY A 428 -11.91 10.26 -13.30
N ALA A 429 -12.28 8.98 -13.48
CA ALA A 429 -13.19 8.27 -12.60
C ALA A 429 -12.62 8.08 -11.18
N ILE A 430 -11.33 7.77 -11.05
CA ILE A 430 -10.65 7.62 -9.76
C ILE A 430 -10.57 8.96 -9.03
N VAL A 431 -10.03 9.99 -9.71
CA VAL A 431 -9.82 11.30 -9.07
C VAL A 431 -11.17 11.90 -8.66
N ASN A 432 -12.15 11.98 -9.57
CA ASN A 432 -13.47 12.53 -9.26
C ASN A 432 -14.20 11.69 -8.19
N GLY A 433 -14.08 10.36 -8.24
CA GLY A 433 -14.65 9.47 -7.24
C GLY A 433 -14.14 9.77 -5.82
N PHE A 434 -12.83 9.96 -5.65
CA PHE A 434 -12.29 10.36 -4.35
C PHE A 434 -12.72 11.78 -3.93
N LEU A 435 -12.68 12.75 -4.84
CA LEU A 435 -13.13 14.11 -4.53
C LEU A 435 -14.61 14.14 -4.12
N ASP A 436 -15.47 13.33 -4.76
CA ASP A 436 -16.88 13.21 -4.39
C ASP A 436 -17.07 12.54 -3.01
N MET A 437 -16.27 11.51 -2.68
CA MET A 437 -16.29 10.92 -1.35
C MET A 437 -15.78 11.90 -0.29
N MET A 438 -14.71 12.66 -0.56
CA MET A 438 -14.15 13.66 0.34
C MET A 438 -15.12 14.81 0.67
N ARG A 439 -16.01 15.19 -0.27
CA ARG A 439 -17.06 16.20 -0.04
C ARG A 439 -18.15 15.72 0.92
N ARG A 440 -18.28 14.42 1.14
CA ARG A 440 -19.28 13.82 2.04
C ARG A 440 -18.78 13.64 3.47
N TYR A 441 -17.46 13.78 3.68
CA TYR A 441 -16.84 13.82 5.00
C TYR A 441 -17.00 15.17 5.65
#